data_8fb85b988873d24422ea4512f22fc4f2
#
_entry.id   8fb85b988873d24422ea4512f22fc4f2
#
_cell.length_a   1.000
_cell.length_b   1.000
_cell.length_c   1.000
_cell.angle_alpha   90.00
_cell.angle_beta   90.00
_cell.angle_gamma   90.00
#
_symmetry.space_group_name_H-M   'P 1'
#
loop_
_entity.id
_entity.type
_entity.pdbx_description
1 polymer ?
#
loop_
_entity_poly.entity_id
_entity_poly.type
_entity_poly.pdbx_seq_one_letter_code
_entity_poly.pdbx_strand_id
1 'polypeptide(L)'
;SNTSIEYNGKFFFKMYRRLFQDANPDLELTKFLSDESDFKNSPKYGGSVSWIKNQYATLSLGIMQEKVENIGEAWNHTLDMMQGYFERIEATAIPITDIQSVKSFDFKSPKELKSDFRLLISDDVLSKVEQIALRIAEMHVALFSNKVDTKFNPITFNGDYTVWLKNRIIYQLNARFILVDENIDKLDGLAKQYAQEFLAQREEITNRFLDFQEVELNSSRIRIHGDL
;
A
#
# COMPACT_ATOMS: atom_id res chain seq x y z
N SER A 1 9.45 7.98 -9.93
CA SER A 1 8.66 7.90 -11.18
C SER A 1 9.46 7.20 -12.27
N ASN A 2 8.77 6.43 -13.12
CA ASN A 2 9.35 5.66 -14.20
C ASN A 2 8.94 6.28 -15.55
N THR A 3 9.58 5.87 -16.65
CA THR A 3 9.12 6.17 -18.00
C THR A 3 8.56 4.89 -18.59
N SER A 4 7.29 4.90 -19.03
CA SER A 4 6.65 3.75 -19.67
C SER A 4 6.55 3.97 -21.17
N ILE A 5 6.85 2.95 -21.94
CA ILE A 5 6.80 2.93 -23.40
C ILE A 5 5.96 1.74 -23.82
N GLU A 6 4.96 1.98 -24.65
CA GLU A 6 4.12 0.93 -25.21
C GLU A 6 4.70 0.38 -26.51
N TYR A 7 4.71 -0.94 -26.64
CA TYR A 7 5.16 -1.64 -27.84
C TYR A 7 4.03 -2.45 -28.48
N ASN A 8 3.70 -2.10 -29.71
CA ASN A 8 2.72 -2.79 -30.57
C ASN A 8 1.35 -3.06 -29.91
N GLY A 9 0.94 -2.24 -28.97
CA GLY A 9 -0.30 -2.47 -28.22
C GLY A 9 -0.30 -3.72 -27.32
N LYS A 10 0.84 -4.43 -27.19
CA LYS A 10 0.91 -5.72 -26.50
C LYS A 10 1.76 -5.70 -25.23
N PHE A 11 2.73 -4.82 -25.16
CA PHE A 11 3.69 -4.78 -24.06
C PHE A 11 3.90 -3.35 -23.57
N PHE A 12 4.19 -3.23 -22.29
CA PHE A 12 4.75 -2.04 -21.66
C PHE A 12 6.19 -2.31 -21.25
N PHE A 13 7.09 -1.42 -21.65
CA PHE A 13 8.42 -1.35 -21.09
C PHE A 13 8.51 -0.19 -20.11
N LYS A 14 8.79 -0.49 -18.85
CA LYS A 14 8.95 0.47 -17.78
C LYS A 14 10.44 0.68 -17.52
N MET A 15 10.97 1.85 -17.86
CA MET A 15 12.35 2.22 -17.60
C MET A 15 12.47 2.90 -16.24
N TYR A 16 13.35 2.39 -15.39
CA TYR A 16 13.60 2.92 -14.06
C TYR A 16 14.47 4.18 -14.13
N ARG A 17 13.96 5.30 -13.65
CA ARG A 17 14.72 6.54 -13.56
C ARG A 17 15.62 6.58 -12.33
N ARG A 18 15.29 5.80 -11.31
CA ARG A 18 16.07 5.68 -10.08
C ARG A 18 16.61 4.27 -9.98
N LEU A 19 17.92 4.15 -9.97
CA LEU A 19 18.62 2.87 -9.98
C LEU A 19 19.19 2.60 -8.59
N PHE A 20 19.09 1.34 -8.17
CA PHE A 20 19.64 0.84 -6.91
C PHE A 20 20.53 -0.36 -7.21
N GLN A 21 21.50 -0.61 -6.35
CA GLN A 21 22.38 -1.80 -6.49
C GLN A 21 21.65 -3.09 -6.10
N ASP A 22 20.59 -2.99 -5.34
CA ASP A 22 19.77 -4.14 -4.96
C ASP A 22 18.77 -4.48 -6.04
N ALA A 23 18.20 -5.69 -5.94
CA ALA A 23 17.14 -6.12 -6.82
C ALA A 23 15.94 -5.16 -6.74
N ASN A 24 15.43 -4.78 -7.90
CA ASN A 24 14.28 -3.88 -7.97
C ASN A 24 13.02 -4.64 -7.57
N PRO A 25 12.26 -4.20 -6.55
CA PRO A 25 11.06 -4.91 -6.08
C PRO A 25 9.99 -5.11 -7.16
N ASP A 26 9.78 -4.13 -8.03
CA ASP A 26 8.81 -4.20 -9.14
C ASP A 26 9.19 -5.35 -10.11
N LEU A 27 10.48 -5.49 -10.44
CA LEU A 27 10.97 -6.58 -11.26
C LEU A 27 10.85 -7.95 -10.55
N GLU A 28 11.29 -8.04 -9.30
CA GLU A 28 11.25 -9.31 -8.55
C GLU A 28 9.82 -9.81 -8.39
N LEU A 29 8.90 -8.94 -7.96
CA LEU A 29 7.51 -9.32 -7.71
C LEU A 29 6.76 -9.67 -8.99
N THR A 30 6.91 -8.85 -10.04
CA THR A 30 6.25 -9.14 -11.32
C THR A 30 6.71 -10.48 -11.88
N LYS A 31 8.03 -10.73 -11.87
CA LYS A 31 8.58 -12.00 -12.35
C LYS A 31 8.08 -13.18 -11.51
N PHE A 32 8.13 -13.07 -10.19
CA PHE A 32 7.66 -14.13 -9.29
C PHE A 32 6.18 -14.43 -9.49
N LEU A 33 5.32 -13.40 -9.49
CA LEU A 33 3.87 -13.58 -9.62
C LEU A 33 3.48 -14.14 -10.99
N SER A 34 4.22 -13.78 -12.06
CA SER A 34 3.98 -14.27 -13.41
C SER A 34 4.46 -15.69 -13.63
N ASP A 35 5.69 -16.00 -13.22
CA ASP A 35 6.42 -17.20 -13.69
C ASP A 35 6.48 -18.30 -12.62
N GLU A 36 6.40 -17.94 -11.34
CA GLU A 36 6.69 -18.82 -10.22
C GLU A 36 5.48 -19.04 -9.29
N SER A 37 4.35 -18.38 -9.55
CA SER A 37 3.14 -18.48 -8.73
C SER A 37 1.91 -18.85 -9.54
N ASP A 38 0.87 -19.28 -8.83
CA ASP A 38 -0.45 -19.56 -9.43
C ASP A 38 -1.36 -18.32 -9.51
N PHE A 39 -0.86 -17.13 -9.13
CA PHE A 39 -1.62 -15.89 -9.17
C PHE A 39 -1.84 -15.42 -10.61
N LYS A 40 -3.11 -15.34 -11.03
CA LYS A 40 -3.47 -15.05 -12.44
C LYS A 40 -3.76 -13.57 -12.71
N ASN A 41 -3.83 -12.74 -11.67
CA ASN A 41 -4.22 -11.33 -11.80
C ASN A 41 -3.01 -10.38 -11.75
N SER A 42 -1.90 -10.79 -12.36
CA SER A 42 -0.69 -10.00 -12.57
C SER A 42 -0.36 -9.94 -14.06
N PRO A 43 0.15 -8.81 -14.57
CA PRO A 43 0.70 -8.78 -15.93
C PRO A 43 1.78 -9.83 -16.11
N LYS A 44 1.83 -10.48 -17.25
CA LYS A 44 2.88 -11.45 -17.52
C LYS A 44 4.23 -10.75 -17.69
N TYR A 45 5.24 -11.35 -17.10
CA TYR A 45 6.61 -10.90 -17.27
C TYR A 45 7.09 -11.18 -18.71
N GLY A 46 7.52 -10.13 -19.40
CA GLY A 46 8.00 -10.21 -20.79
C GLY A 46 9.52 -10.13 -20.91
N GLY A 47 10.20 -9.74 -19.84
CA GLY A 47 11.65 -9.61 -19.82
C GLY A 47 12.15 -8.42 -19.00
N SER A 48 13.47 -8.28 -18.89
CA SER A 48 14.10 -7.15 -18.21
C SER A 48 15.39 -6.75 -18.88
N VAL A 49 15.78 -5.49 -18.67
CA VAL A 49 17.08 -4.96 -19.07
C VAL A 49 17.88 -4.66 -17.82
N SER A 50 19.09 -5.20 -17.77
CA SER A 50 20.00 -5.01 -16.64
C SER A 50 21.38 -4.60 -17.14
N TRP A 51 22.08 -3.79 -16.36
CA TRP A 51 23.48 -3.47 -16.57
C TRP A 51 24.33 -4.24 -15.57
N ILE A 52 25.21 -5.08 -16.09
CA ILE A 52 26.14 -5.87 -15.28
C ILE A 52 27.47 -5.11 -15.29
N LYS A 53 27.78 -4.45 -14.17
CA LYS A 53 29.01 -3.70 -13.99
C LYS A 53 30.22 -4.63 -13.77
N ASN A 54 30.01 -5.68 -12.97
CA ASN A 54 30.95 -6.74 -12.64
C ASN A 54 30.21 -7.93 -12.07
N GLN A 55 30.92 -9.00 -11.68
CA GLN A 55 30.29 -10.19 -11.08
C GLN A 55 29.51 -9.95 -9.78
N TYR A 56 29.64 -8.77 -9.15
CA TYR A 56 29.01 -8.44 -7.87
C TYR A 56 27.95 -7.34 -7.95
N ALA A 57 27.83 -6.66 -9.09
CA ALA A 57 26.92 -5.52 -9.21
C ALA A 57 26.11 -5.59 -10.50
N THR A 58 24.83 -5.85 -10.33
CA THR A 58 23.82 -5.79 -11.41
C THR A 58 22.81 -4.71 -11.06
N LEU A 59 22.55 -3.82 -12.00
CA LEU A 59 21.56 -2.76 -11.88
C LEU A 59 20.38 -3.07 -12.81
N SER A 60 19.19 -3.15 -12.26
CA SER A 60 17.97 -3.27 -13.06
C SER A 60 17.63 -1.93 -13.70
N LEU A 61 17.63 -1.87 -15.05
CA LEU A 61 17.33 -0.66 -15.80
C LEU A 61 15.86 -0.55 -16.19
N GLY A 62 15.18 -1.68 -16.34
CA GLY A 62 13.76 -1.69 -16.67
C GLY A 62 13.19 -3.09 -16.78
N ILE A 63 11.86 -3.11 -16.85
CA ILE A 63 11.05 -4.33 -16.99
C ILE A 63 10.12 -4.20 -18.20
N MET A 64 9.91 -5.27 -18.90
CA MET A 64 8.88 -5.44 -19.91
C MET A 64 7.80 -6.37 -19.37
N GLN A 65 6.55 -5.98 -19.49
CA GLN A 65 5.40 -6.77 -19.07
C GLN A 65 4.30 -6.72 -20.13
N GLU A 66 3.44 -7.73 -20.15
CA GLU A 66 2.29 -7.76 -21.04
C GLU A 66 1.35 -6.59 -20.71
N LYS A 67 0.81 -5.95 -21.75
CA LYS A 67 -0.22 -4.94 -21.58
C LYS A 67 -1.53 -5.62 -21.19
N VAL A 68 -2.06 -5.24 -20.05
CA VAL A 68 -3.39 -5.66 -19.62
C VAL A 68 -4.43 -4.75 -20.27
N GLU A 69 -5.34 -5.32 -21.04
CA GLU A 69 -6.45 -4.58 -21.61
C GLU A 69 -7.34 -4.02 -20.50
N ASN A 70 -7.65 -2.75 -20.58
CA ASN A 70 -8.46 -2.04 -19.60
C ASN A 70 -9.29 -0.95 -20.27
N ILE A 71 -10.33 -0.50 -19.60
CA ILE A 71 -11.23 0.57 -20.05
C ILE A 71 -10.89 1.93 -19.41
N GLY A 72 -9.87 1.97 -18.55
CA GLY A 72 -9.45 3.19 -17.85
C GLY A 72 -8.59 2.90 -16.62
N GLU A 73 -8.17 3.97 -15.98
CA GLU A 73 -7.34 3.91 -14.77
C GLU A 73 -8.22 3.76 -13.51
N ALA A 74 -7.79 2.95 -12.57
CA ALA A 74 -8.48 2.74 -11.29
C ALA A 74 -8.64 4.06 -10.50
N TRP A 75 -7.69 4.99 -10.64
CA TRP A 75 -7.76 6.32 -10.03
C TRP A 75 -8.99 7.10 -10.50
N ASN A 76 -9.16 7.24 -11.80
CA ASN A 76 -10.30 7.96 -12.38
C ASN A 76 -11.62 7.28 -12.04
N HIS A 77 -11.67 5.96 -12.13
CA HIS A 77 -12.84 5.19 -11.72
C HIS A 77 -13.20 5.41 -10.23
N THR A 78 -12.21 5.48 -9.35
CA THR A 78 -12.43 5.77 -7.92
C THR A 78 -12.96 7.18 -7.71
N LEU A 79 -12.44 8.17 -8.44
CA LEU A 79 -12.96 9.54 -8.39
C LEU A 79 -14.42 9.61 -8.84
N ASP A 80 -14.79 8.92 -9.92
CA ASP A 80 -16.18 8.86 -10.39
C ASP A 80 -17.11 8.20 -9.35
N MET A 81 -16.64 7.14 -8.68
CA MET A 81 -17.38 6.50 -7.58
C MET A 81 -17.58 7.46 -6.41
N MET A 82 -16.54 8.21 -6.02
CA MET A 82 -16.61 9.21 -4.95
C MET A 82 -17.54 10.36 -5.32
N GLN A 83 -17.50 10.85 -6.55
CA GLN A 83 -18.41 11.87 -7.04
C GLN A 83 -19.86 11.40 -6.91
N GLY A 84 -20.19 10.20 -7.38
CA GLY A 84 -21.52 9.63 -7.25
C GLY A 84 -21.97 9.42 -5.79
N TYR A 85 -21.02 9.14 -4.87
CA TYR A 85 -21.31 9.08 -3.44
C TYR A 85 -21.72 10.44 -2.89
N PHE A 86 -21.00 11.52 -3.21
CA PHE A 86 -21.34 12.87 -2.76
C PHE A 86 -22.68 13.34 -3.34
N GLU A 87 -22.96 13.07 -4.60
CA GLU A 87 -24.25 13.39 -5.22
C GLU A 87 -25.41 12.69 -4.50
N ARG A 88 -25.26 11.44 -4.08
CA ARG A 88 -26.26 10.73 -3.28
C ARG A 88 -26.45 11.33 -1.89
N ILE A 89 -25.38 11.74 -1.24
CA ILE A 89 -25.47 12.45 0.06
C ILE A 89 -26.25 13.74 -0.09
N GLU A 90 -25.94 14.56 -1.08
CA GLU A 90 -26.62 15.83 -1.33
C GLU A 90 -28.13 15.63 -1.63
N ALA A 91 -28.46 14.55 -2.36
CA ALA A 91 -29.84 14.24 -2.72
C ALA A 91 -30.68 13.68 -1.55
N THR A 92 -30.08 13.06 -0.55
CA THR A 92 -30.80 12.35 0.52
C THR A 92 -31.14 13.21 1.73
N ALA A 93 -30.66 14.43 1.85
CA ALA A 93 -30.92 15.35 2.97
C ALA A 93 -30.76 14.71 4.38
N ILE A 94 -29.93 13.68 4.49
CA ILE A 94 -29.61 13.04 5.80
C ILE A 94 -28.75 14.04 6.59
N PRO A 95 -29.19 14.47 7.80
CA PRO A 95 -28.36 15.34 8.63
C PRO A 95 -27.02 14.67 8.93
N ILE A 96 -25.93 15.40 8.79
CA ILE A 96 -24.56 14.90 9.10
C ILE A 96 -24.49 14.41 10.55
N THR A 97 -25.30 14.99 11.45
CA THR A 97 -25.42 14.59 12.87
C THR A 97 -25.92 13.16 13.05
N ASP A 98 -26.67 12.64 12.09
CA ASP A 98 -27.24 11.28 12.14
C ASP A 98 -26.27 10.23 11.57
N ILE A 99 -25.18 10.67 10.95
CA ILE A 99 -24.09 9.82 10.50
C ILE A 99 -23.24 9.48 11.73
N GLN A 100 -23.42 8.27 12.25
CA GLN A 100 -22.58 7.79 13.35
C GLN A 100 -21.11 7.77 12.89
N SER A 101 -20.25 8.48 13.62
CA SER A 101 -18.81 8.34 13.45
C SER A 101 -18.43 6.90 13.79
N VAL A 102 -17.90 6.19 12.81
CA VAL A 102 -17.31 4.87 13.05
C VAL A 102 -16.01 5.08 13.82
N LYS A 103 -15.88 4.45 14.98
CA LYS A 103 -14.61 4.45 15.71
C LYS A 103 -13.54 3.82 14.80
N SER A 104 -12.37 4.43 14.74
CA SER A 104 -11.22 3.82 14.05
C SER A 104 -11.08 2.38 14.54
N PHE A 105 -10.92 1.43 13.59
CA PHE A 105 -10.82 -0.01 13.84
C PHE A 105 -12.13 -0.75 14.23
N ASP A 106 -13.30 -0.14 14.09
CA ASP A 106 -14.56 -0.86 14.17
C ASP A 106 -14.87 -1.49 12.80
N PHE A 107 -14.31 -2.68 12.58
CA PHE A 107 -14.48 -3.40 11.31
C PHE A 107 -15.88 -4.01 11.25
N LYS A 108 -16.73 -3.44 10.40
CA LYS A 108 -18.07 -3.99 10.14
C LYS A 108 -18.10 -4.65 8.77
N SER A 109 -18.76 -5.81 8.74
CA SER A 109 -19.08 -6.42 7.46
C SER A 109 -20.03 -5.52 6.66
N PRO A 110 -19.93 -5.45 5.32
CA PRO A 110 -20.90 -4.75 4.49
C PRO A 110 -22.35 -5.16 4.75
N LYS A 111 -22.58 -6.39 5.24
CA LYS A 111 -23.90 -6.92 5.63
C LYS A 111 -24.45 -6.30 6.91
N GLU A 112 -23.58 -5.74 7.75
CA GLU A 112 -23.95 -5.09 9.02
C GLU A 112 -24.19 -3.58 8.86
N LEU A 113 -23.94 -3.04 7.67
CA LEU A 113 -24.25 -1.65 7.35
C LEU A 113 -25.77 -1.45 7.34
N LYS A 114 -26.22 -0.36 7.97
CA LYS A 114 -27.62 0.06 7.88
C LYS A 114 -28.00 0.27 6.41
N SER A 115 -29.27 -0.01 6.07
CA SER A 115 -29.80 0.13 4.71
C SER A 115 -29.50 1.47 4.08
N ASP A 116 -29.64 2.55 4.85
CA ASP A 116 -29.45 3.91 4.35
C ASP A 116 -28.00 4.18 3.94
N PHE A 117 -27.02 3.70 4.74
CA PHE A 117 -25.60 3.80 4.38
C PHE A 117 -25.25 2.95 3.17
N ARG A 118 -25.87 1.79 3.07
CA ARG A 118 -25.65 0.91 1.93
C ARG A 118 -26.16 1.54 0.62
N LEU A 119 -27.27 2.25 0.68
CA LEU A 119 -27.80 3.02 -0.46
C LEU A 119 -26.86 4.17 -0.85
N LEU A 120 -26.27 4.87 0.13
CA LEU A 120 -25.32 5.95 -0.13
C LEU A 120 -24.03 5.44 -0.78
N ILE A 121 -23.47 4.34 -0.30
CA ILE A 121 -22.24 3.77 -0.82
C ILE A 121 -22.49 3.10 -2.18
N SER A 122 -23.61 2.48 -2.39
CA SER A 122 -24.06 1.60 -3.47
C SER A 122 -23.44 0.20 -3.45
N ASP A 123 -24.23 -0.77 -3.92
CA ASP A 123 -23.78 -2.17 -3.99
C ASP A 123 -22.65 -2.37 -5.01
N ASP A 124 -22.57 -1.53 -6.05
CA ASP A 124 -21.48 -1.59 -7.03
C ASP A 124 -20.13 -1.23 -6.39
N VAL A 125 -20.08 -0.14 -5.61
CA VAL A 125 -18.86 0.25 -4.88
C VAL A 125 -18.44 -0.84 -3.89
N LEU A 126 -19.38 -1.38 -3.12
CA LEU A 126 -19.10 -2.47 -2.17
C LEU A 126 -18.55 -3.70 -2.87
N SER A 127 -19.13 -4.08 -4.00
CA SER A 127 -18.66 -5.22 -4.82
C SER A 127 -17.25 -5.00 -5.36
N LYS A 128 -16.92 -3.79 -5.82
CA LYS A 128 -15.55 -3.46 -6.30
C LYS A 128 -14.52 -3.53 -5.16
N VAL A 129 -14.86 -2.99 -4.00
CA VAL A 129 -13.97 -3.05 -2.82
C VAL A 129 -13.73 -4.50 -2.40
N GLU A 130 -14.79 -5.33 -2.36
CA GLU A 130 -14.68 -6.76 -2.07
C GLU A 130 -13.79 -7.49 -3.09
N GLN A 131 -13.95 -7.18 -4.38
CA GLN A 131 -13.11 -7.75 -5.43
C GLN A 131 -11.64 -7.37 -5.26
N ILE A 132 -11.33 -6.10 -4.97
CA ILE A 132 -9.96 -5.64 -4.72
C ILE A 132 -9.38 -6.38 -3.51
N ALA A 133 -10.12 -6.44 -2.40
CA ALA A 133 -9.66 -7.14 -1.20
C ALA A 133 -9.38 -8.62 -1.46
N LEU A 134 -10.22 -9.30 -2.24
CA LEU A 134 -10.02 -10.68 -2.64
C LEU A 134 -8.73 -10.84 -3.48
N ARG A 135 -8.49 -9.96 -4.46
CA ARG A 135 -7.27 -10.01 -5.28
C ARG A 135 -6.00 -9.78 -4.46
N ILE A 136 -6.05 -8.87 -3.49
CA ILE A 136 -4.94 -8.64 -2.56
C ILE A 136 -4.70 -9.89 -1.69
N ALA A 137 -5.74 -10.50 -1.17
CA ALA A 137 -5.62 -11.73 -0.38
C ALA A 137 -5.03 -12.89 -1.20
N GLU A 138 -5.50 -13.11 -2.42
CA GLU A 138 -4.96 -14.12 -3.34
C GLU A 138 -3.48 -13.88 -3.65
N MET A 139 -3.07 -12.63 -3.87
CA MET A 139 -1.68 -12.27 -4.08
C MET A 139 -0.83 -12.57 -2.83
N HIS A 140 -1.31 -12.21 -1.63
CA HIS A 140 -0.61 -12.52 -0.40
C HIS A 140 -0.47 -14.02 -0.16
N VAL A 141 -1.50 -14.82 -0.49
CA VAL A 141 -1.43 -16.29 -0.42
C VAL A 141 -0.39 -16.82 -1.40
N ALA A 142 -0.32 -16.30 -2.62
CA ALA A 142 0.70 -16.67 -3.60
C ALA A 142 2.11 -16.36 -3.09
N LEU A 143 2.32 -15.17 -2.53
CA LEU A 143 3.61 -14.75 -1.94
C LEU A 143 3.99 -15.56 -0.69
N PHE A 144 3.00 -16.04 0.08
CA PHE A 144 3.22 -16.92 1.23
C PHE A 144 3.61 -18.34 0.81
N SER A 145 3.07 -18.82 -0.32
CA SER A 145 3.13 -20.24 -0.70
C SER A 145 4.43 -20.64 -1.40
N ASN A 146 5.37 -19.71 -1.58
CA ASN A 146 6.60 -19.99 -2.31
C ASN A 146 7.51 -20.98 -1.57
N LYS A 147 8.03 -21.95 -2.33
CA LYS A 147 9.00 -22.95 -1.85
C LYS A 147 10.27 -22.99 -2.72
N VAL A 148 10.34 -22.19 -3.76
CA VAL A 148 11.38 -22.28 -4.80
C VAL A 148 12.46 -21.20 -4.60
N ASP A 149 12.08 -19.94 -4.43
CA ASP A 149 13.03 -18.85 -4.21
C ASP A 149 13.08 -18.47 -2.71
N THR A 150 14.24 -18.65 -2.10
CA THR A 150 14.46 -18.35 -0.67
C THR A 150 14.15 -16.90 -0.28
N LYS A 151 14.21 -15.96 -1.23
CA LYS A 151 13.89 -14.54 -1.01
C LYS A 151 12.40 -14.30 -0.71
N PHE A 152 11.54 -15.22 -1.15
CA PHE A 152 10.10 -15.17 -0.94
C PHE A 152 9.63 -16.10 0.19
N ASN A 153 10.54 -16.82 0.84
CA ASN A 153 10.16 -17.68 1.94
C ASN A 153 9.55 -16.89 3.09
N PRO A 154 8.40 -17.32 3.62
CA PRO A 154 7.84 -16.73 4.83
C PRO A 154 8.81 -16.85 6.00
N ILE A 155 8.94 -15.79 6.78
CA ILE A 155 9.80 -15.72 7.95
C ILE A 155 8.92 -15.58 9.19
N THR A 156 9.16 -16.37 10.21
CA THR A 156 8.42 -16.31 11.46
C THR A 156 8.43 -14.91 12.06
N PHE A 157 7.30 -14.46 12.54
CA PHE A 157 7.16 -13.21 13.27
C PHE A 157 7.52 -13.45 14.73
N ASN A 158 8.79 -13.29 15.07
CA ASN A 158 9.35 -13.56 16.39
C ASN A 158 9.55 -12.29 17.23
N GLY A 159 9.90 -12.45 18.51
CA GLY A 159 10.14 -11.35 19.44
C GLY A 159 11.24 -10.40 18.99
N ASP A 160 12.33 -10.91 18.42
CA ASP A 160 13.43 -10.06 17.92
C ASP A 160 12.98 -9.09 16.84
N TYR A 161 12.08 -9.55 15.95
CA TYR A 161 11.51 -8.67 14.93
C TYR A 161 10.58 -7.62 15.54
N THR A 162 9.82 -7.98 16.57
CA THR A 162 8.94 -7.04 17.27
C THR A 162 9.75 -5.92 17.93
N VAL A 163 10.86 -6.26 18.57
CA VAL A 163 11.82 -5.30 19.15
C VAL A 163 12.40 -4.39 18.05
N TRP A 164 12.86 -4.99 16.95
CA TRP A 164 13.37 -4.23 15.81
C TRP A 164 12.33 -3.27 15.25
N LEU A 165 11.08 -3.73 15.05
CA LEU A 165 9.97 -2.92 14.53
C LEU A 165 9.66 -1.74 15.45
N LYS A 166 9.55 -1.97 16.77
CA LYS A 166 9.36 -0.94 17.79
C LYS A 166 10.45 0.14 17.69
N ASN A 167 11.72 -0.29 17.72
CA ASN A 167 12.85 0.63 17.63
C ASN A 167 12.83 1.43 16.30
N ARG A 168 12.46 0.78 15.20
CA ARG A 168 12.33 1.43 13.88
C ARG A 168 11.23 2.49 13.87
N ILE A 169 10.08 2.20 14.47
CA ILE A 169 8.97 3.16 14.59
C ILE A 169 9.39 4.38 15.43
N ILE A 170 9.98 4.15 16.60
CA ILE A 170 10.45 5.22 17.48
C ILE A 170 11.52 6.09 16.79
N TYR A 171 12.46 5.47 16.07
CA TYR A 171 13.45 6.22 15.29
C TYR A 171 12.80 7.12 14.24
N GLN A 172 11.84 6.58 13.47
CA GLN A 172 11.12 7.36 12.45
C GLN A 172 10.28 8.48 13.07
N LEU A 173 9.62 8.21 14.18
CA LEU A 173 8.83 9.20 14.90
C LEU A 173 9.70 10.36 15.39
N ASN A 174 10.84 10.10 16.01
CA ASN A 174 11.78 11.13 16.44
C ASN A 174 12.30 11.95 15.26
N ALA A 175 12.62 11.33 14.14
CA ALA A 175 13.02 12.05 12.92
C ALA A 175 11.92 13.00 12.41
N ARG A 176 10.63 12.62 12.58
CA ARG A 176 9.50 13.49 12.19
C ARG A 176 9.33 14.66 13.17
N PHE A 177 9.48 14.45 14.46
CA PHE A 177 9.46 15.54 15.43
C PHE A 177 10.55 16.56 15.14
N ILE A 178 11.79 16.12 14.90
CA ILE A 178 12.89 17.01 14.53
C ILE A 178 12.57 17.77 13.25
N LEU A 179 12.11 17.10 12.21
CA LEU A 179 11.77 17.73 10.93
C LEU A 179 10.69 18.81 11.08
N VAL A 180 9.65 18.56 11.88
CA VAL A 180 8.57 19.53 12.13
C VAL A 180 9.10 20.70 12.93
N ASP A 181 9.88 20.47 13.99
CA ASP A 181 10.46 21.51 14.84
C ASP A 181 11.38 22.45 14.04
N GLU A 182 12.28 21.91 13.21
CA GLU A 182 13.18 22.67 12.35
C GLU A 182 12.48 23.52 11.27
N ASN A 183 11.23 23.17 10.93
CA ASN A 183 10.49 23.85 9.87
C ASN A 183 9.25 24.61 10.34
N ILE A 184 8.96 24.63 11.62
CA ILE A 184 7.74 25.23 12.18
C ILE A 184 7.59 26.71 11.85
N ASP A 185 8.69 27.43 11.77
CA ASP A 185 8.69 28.87 11.44
C ASP A 185 8.41 29.14 9.96
N LYS A 186 8.45 28.12 9.11
CA LYS A 186 8.10 28.22 7.69
C LYS A 186 6.62 27.96 7.45
N LEU A 187 5.88 27.57 8.48
CA LEU A 187 4.46 27.27 8.43
C LEU A 187 3.66 28.48 8.92
N ASP A 188 2.45 28.61 8.40
CA ASP A 188 1.47 29.61 8.79
C ASP A 188 0.08 29.00 9.02
N GLY A 189 -0.86 29.82 9.54
CA GLY A 189 -2.25 29.45 9.74
C GLY A 189 -2.45 28.12 10.45
N LEU A 190 -3.38 27.31 9.96
CA LEU A 190 -3.73 25.98 10.51
C LEU A 190 -2.56 25.01 10.48
N ALA A 191 -1.68 25.09 9.48
CA ALA A 191 -0.53 24.19 9.38
C ALA A 191 0.43 24.41 10.56
N LYS A 192 0.68 25.67 10.93
CA LYS A 192 1.50 26.00 12.11
C LYS A 192 0.85 25.55 13.40
N GLN A 193 -0.45 25.77 13.55
CA GLN A 193 -1.20 25.32 14.72
C GLN A 193 -1.10 23.78 14.90
N TYR A 194 -1.38 23.01 13.87
CA TYR A 194 -1.28 21.55 13.95
C TYR A 194 0.14 21.05 14.20
N ALA A 195 1.15 21.73 13.65
CA ALA A 195 2.54 21.41 13.94
C ALA A 195 2.87 21.64 15.43
N GLN A 196 2.40 22.74 16.02
CA GLN A 196 2.55 23.01 17.46
C GLN A 196 1.85 21.97 18.33
N GLU A 197 0.61 21.60 17.99
CA GLU A 197 -0.15 20.56 18.69
C GLU A 197 0.56 19.21 18.61
N PHE A 198 1.07 18.83 17.43
CA PHE A 198 1.83 17.60 17.23
C PHE A 198 3.10 17.55 18.08
N LEU A 199 3.87 18.65 18.13
CA LEU A 199 5.07 18.76 18.98
C LEU A 199 4.75 18.74 20.47
N ALA A 200 3.66 19.40 20.88
CA ALA A 200 3.21 19.40 22.26
C ALA A 200 2.80 18.01 22.77
N GLN A 201 2.29 17.15 21.88
CA GLN A 201 1.90 15.77 22.21
C GLN A 201 3.04 14.75 22.05
N ARG A 202 4.27 15.19 21.85
CA ARG A 202 5.43 14.33 21.58
C ARG A 202 5.58 13.20 22.60
N GLU A 203 5.48 13.51 23.87
CA GLU A 203 5.64 12.52 24.93
C GLU A 203 4.50 11.50 24.92
N GLU A 204 3.27 11.94 24.81
CA GLU A 204 2.11 11.06 24.75
C GLU A 204 2.16 10.10 23.54
N ILE A 205 2.44 10.65 22.35
CA ILE A 205 2.58 9.88 21.13
C ILE A 205 3.71 8.85 21.26
N THR A 206 4.86 9.26 21.80
CA THR A 206 6.00 8.36 21.99
C THR A 206 5.66 7.22 22.96
N ASN A 207 4.99 7.51 24.07
CA ASN A 207 4.60 6.52 25.06
C ASN A 207 3.64 5.48 24.48
N ARG A 208 2.69 5.86 23.63
CA ARG A 208 1.79 4.90 22.94
C ARG A 208 2.56 3.87 22.11
N PHE A 209 3.69 4.25 21.51
CA PHE A 209 4.56 3.31 20.79
C PHE A 209 5.50 2.53 21.70
N LEU A 210 5.89 3.10 22.84
CA LEU A 210 6.69 2.39 23.86
C LEU A 210 5.88 1.28 24.53
N ASP A 211 4.57 1.47 24.67
CA ASP A 211 3.65 0.45 25.17
C ASP A 211 3.39 -0.69 24.17
N PHE A 212 3.96 -0.62 22.97
CA PHE A 212 3.88 -1.70 22.00
C PHE A 212 4.53 -2.97 22.58
N GLN A 213 3.68 -3.97 22.80
CA GLN A 213 4.13 -5.21 23.44
C GLN A 213 5.01 -6.03 22.49
N GLU A 214 6.13 -6.50 23.03
CA GLU A 214 7.06 -7.41 22.35
C GLU A 214 6.50 -8.83 22.40
N VAL A 215 5.41 -9.08 21.68
CA VAL A 215 4.71 -10.37 21.67
C VAL A 215 5.15 -11.18 20.46
N GLU A 216 5.44 -12.47 20.68
CA GLU A 216 5.50 -13.43 19.59
C GLU A 216 4.10 -13.61 19.01
N LEU A 217 3.95 -13.24 17.73
CA LEU A 217 2.74 -13.52 17.01
C LEU A 217 2.87 -14.86 16.29
N ASN A 218 1.86 -15.72 16.44
CA ASN A 218 1.79 -16.96 15.66
C ASN A 218 1.44 -16.65 14.19
N SER A 219 2.35 -15.95 13.54
CA SER A 219 2.19 -15.45 12.19
C SER A 219 3.54 -15.43 11.46
N SER A 220 3.50 -15.15 10.16
CA SER A 220 4.69 -15.05 9.33
C SER A 220 4.73 -13.71 8.59
N ARG A 221 5.93 -13.20 8.40
CA ARG A 221 6.21 -12.10 7.49
C ARG A 221 6.39 -12.65 6.10
N ILE A 222 5.79 -12.02 5.14
CA ILE A 222 5.92 -12.34 3.72
C ILE A 222 6.47 -11.16 2.95
N ARG A 223 6.95 -11.41 1.74
CA ARG A 223 7.20 -10.34 0.77
C ARG A 223 5.85 -9.72 0.39
N ILE A 224 5.76 -8.41 0.33
CA ILE A 224 4.56 -7.68 -0.08
C ILE A 224 4.89 -6.74 -1.24
N HIS A 225 3.88 -6.35 -2.00
CA HIS A 225 4.06 -5.42 -3.11
C HIS A 225 4.53 -4.03 -2.60
N GLY A 226 3.90 -3.54 -1.54
CA GLY A 226 4.29 -2.30 -0.87
C GLY A 226 3.80 -1.01 -1.55
N ASP A 227 3.07 -1.13 -2.65
CA ASP A 227 2.50 -0.02 -3.43
C ASP A 227 1.21 -0.51 -4.12
N LEU A 228 0.17 -0.72 -3.30
CA LEU A 228 -1.15 -1.22 -3.73
C LEU A 228 -2.17 -0.10 -3.68
#